data_7c927a2863d82db1d36d5835bddc3cb4
#
_entry.id   7c927a2863d82db1d36d5835bddc3cb4
#
_cell.length_a   1.000
_cell.length_b   1.000
_cell.length_c   1.000
_cell.angle_alpha   90.00
_cell.angle_beta   90.00
_cell.angle_gamma   90.00
#
_symmetry.space_group_name_H-M   'P 1'
#
loop_
_entity.id
_entity.type
_entity.pdbx_description
1 polymer ?
#
loop_
_entity_poly.entity_id
_entity_poly.type
_entity_poly.pdbx_seq_one_letter_code
_entity_poly.pdbx_strand_id
1 'polypeptide(L)'
;MKKLLQCLAITFTLFTSGAYAAGPTEVVYHIDDAESQGIKGLRNIRNHLDVSPQTKIIVVTHANGVDIMMEGAKDKKNGIEYAPLVGALKSRGVRFEVCEITLKNRNLKKDQFILDTDFTPSGVVRVADFQYQNHFAYIKP
;
A
#
# COMPACT_ATOMS: atom_id res chain seq x y z
N MET A 1 35.65 68.03 -18.96
CA MET A 1 35.81 66.57 -19.02
C MET A 1 34.98 65.93 -17.89
N LYS A 2 33.77 65.47 -18.20
CA LYS A 2 32.85 64.84 -17.20
C LYS A 2 33.03 63.35 -17.26
N LYS A 3 33.53 62.73 -16.18
CA LYS A 3 33.64 61.26 -16.05
C LYS A 3 32.27 60.71 -15.60
N LEU A 4 31.63 59.95 -16.46
CA LEU A 4 30.39 59.22 -16.19
C LEU A 4 30.76 57.96 -15.40
N LEU A 5 30.31 57.88 -14.12
CA LEU A 5 30.42 56.69 -13.29
C LEU A 5 29.22 55.84 -13.57
N GLN A 6 29.36 54.72 -14.29
CA GLN A 6 28.31 53.73 -14.46
C GLN A 6 28.33 52.78 -13.22
N CYS A 7 27.34 52.91 -12.37
CA CYS A 7 27.06 51.92 -11.31
C CYS A 7 26.37 50.70 -11.93
N LEU A 8 27.08 49.58 -12.01
CA LEU A 8 26.53 48.28 -12.40
C LEU A 8 25.84 47.66 -11.17
N ALA A 9 24.52 47.74 -11.12
CA ALA A 9 23.74 47.06 -10.07
C ALA A 9 23.61 45.59 -10.45
N ILE A 10 24.34 44.73 -9.73
CA ILE A 10 24.19 43.25 -9.83
C ILE A 10 23.01 42.85 -8.97
N THR A 11 21.87 42.56 -9.58
CA THR A 11 20.72 41.96 -8.90
C THR A 11 20.99 40.47 -8.67
N PHE A 12 21.31 40.14 -7.44
CA PHE A 12 21.45 38.74 -6.97
C PHE A 12 20.06 38.14 -6.73
N THR A 13 19.54 37.41 -7.72
CA THR A 13 18.29 36.64 -7.57
C THR A 13 18.57 35.41 -6.69
N LEU A 14 18.13 35.44 -5.44
CA LEU A 14 18.11 34.28 -4.56
C LEU A 14 17.04 33.31 -5.08
N PHE A 15 17.46 32.25 -5.76
CA PHE A 15 16.63 31.08 -6.00
C PHE A 15 16.47 30.35 -4.66
N THR A 16 15.38 30.61 -3.95
CA THR A 16 14.98 29.74 -2.84
C THR A 16 14.48 28.43 -3.42
N SER A 17 15.34 27.42 -3.47
CA SER A 17 14.92 26.04 -3.72
C SER A 17 14.02 25.63 -2.57
N GLY A 18 12.70 25.72 -2.76
CA GLY A 18 11.74 25.15 -1.85
C GLY A 18 12.01 23.65 -1.77
N ALA A 19 12.56 23.17 -0.65
CA ALA A 19 12.60 21.75 -0.37
C ALA A 19 11.15 21.30 -0.20
N TYR A 20 10.57 20.70 -1.26
CA TYR A 20 9.32 19.95 -1.13
C TYR A 20 9.63 18.79 -0.20
N ALA A 21 9.17 18.87 1.03
CA ALA A 21 9.13 17.70 1.89
C ALA A 21 8.25 16.68 1.18
N ALA A 22 8.85 15.59 0.69
CA ALA A 22 8.10 14.48 0.13
C ALA A 22 7.10 14.01 1.21
N GLY A 23 5.83 13.91 0.86
CA GLY A 23 4.80 13.34 1.73
C GLY A 23 5.16 11.90 2.14
N PRO A 24 4.39 11.29 3.06
CA PRO A 24 4.63 9.91 3.45
C PRO A 24 4.59 9.01 2.21
N THR A 25 5.49 8.05 2.13
CA THR A 25 5.52 7.07 1.04
C THR A 25 4.21 6.30 1.01
N GLU A 26 3.62 6.16 -0.19
CA GLU A 26 2.38 5.40 -0.40
C GLU A 26 2.71 4.12 -1.18
N VAL A 27 2.25 2.97 -0.67
CA VAL A 27 2.61 1.66 -1.20
C VAL A 27 1.39 0.76 -1.34
N VAL A 28 1.25 0.12 -2.50
CA VAL A 28 0.31 -0.97 -2.70
C VAL A 28 1.05 -2.31 -2.65
N TYR A 29 0.64 -3.16 -1.70
CA TYR A 29 1.03 -4.57 -1.66
C TYR A 29 -0.02 -5.40 -2.40
N HIS A 30 0.45 -6.28 -3.29
CA HIS A 30 -0.42 -7.11 -4.11
C HIS A 30 -0.23 -8.58 -3.74
N ILE A 31 -1.28 -9.21 -3.21
CA ILE A 31 -1.28 -10.62 -2.79
C ILE A 31 -2.34 -11.36 -3.62
N ASP A 32 -1.90 -12.25 -4.50
CA ASP A 32 -2.77 -13.07 -5.35
C ASP A 32 -2.77 -14.55 -4.98
N ASP A 33 -1.87 -14.96 -4.09
CA ASP A 33 -1.79 -16.33 -3.58
C ASP A 33 -1.42 -16.37 -2.09
N ALA A 34 -2.33 -16.84 -1.26
CA ALA A 34 -2.15 -16.89 0.19
C ALA A 34 -1.04 -17.88 0.62
N GLU A 35 -0.89 -18.98 -0.12
CA GLU A 35 0.04 -20.05 0.28
C GLU A 35 1.52 -19.65 0.11
N SER A 36 1.86 -18.95 -0.95
CA SER A 36 3.23 -18.49 -1.22
C SER A 36 3.52 -17.10 -0.68
N GLN A 37 2.51 -16.23 -0.58
CA GLN A 37 2.66 -14.81 -0.27
C GLN A 37 2.05 -14.41 1.08
N GLY A 38 1.11 -15.15 1.65
CA GLY A 38 0.34 -14.72 2.82
C GLY A 38 1.21 -14.35 4.01
N ILE A 39 1.84 -15.31 4.66
CA ILE A 39 2.72 -15.07 5.82
C ILE A 39 3.91 -14.17 5.46
N LYS A 40 4.51 -14.41 4.30
CA LYS A 40 5.64 -13.61 3.82
C LYS A 40 5.24 -12.14 3.63
N GLY A 41 4.11 -11.91 2.98
CA GLY A 41 3.60 -10.56 2.72
C GLY A 41 3.24 -9.82 4.00
N LEU A 42 2.50 -10.44 4.92
CA LEU A 42 2.15 -9.84 6.22
C LEU A 42 3.41 -9.49 7.05
N ARG A 43 4.43 -10.35 7.01
CA ARG A 43 5.73 -10.08 7.65
C ARG A 43 6.46 -8.90 6.99
N ASN A 44 6.47 -8.85 5.66
CA ASN A 44 7.10 -7.75 4.92
C ASN A 44 6.45 -6.40 5.23
N ILE A 45 5.11 -6.36 5.30
CA ILE A 45 4.35 -5.16 5.67
C ILE A 45 4.70 -4.70 7.09
N ARG A 46 4.74 -5.63 8.04
CA ARG A 46 5.17 -5.31 9.41
C ARG A 46 6.58 -4.71 9.44
N ASN A 47 7.55 -5.37 8.82
CA ASN A 47 8.94 -4.91 8.78
C ASN A 47 9.07 -3.55 8.07
N HIS A 48 8.27 -3.32 7.01
CA HIS A 48 8.20 -2.03 6.33
C HIS A 48 7.79 -0.92 7.30
N LEU A 49 6.70 -1.12 8.03
CA LEU A 49 6.21 -0.14 8.99
C LEU A 49 7.16 0.03 10.21
N ASP A 50 7.91 -1.02 10.59
CA ASP A 50 8.88 -0.92 11.67
C ASP A 50 10.03 0.04 11.34
N VAL A 51 10.41 0.14 10.06
CA VAL A 51 11.45 1.05 9.57
C VAL A 51 10.86 2.40 9.12
N SER A 52 9.67 2.40 8.52
CA SER A 52 9.02 3.59 7.99
C SER A 52 7.58 3.68 8.47
N PRO A 53 7.35 4.08 9.73
CA PRO A 53 6.03 4.01 10.37
C PRO A 53 4.99 4.96 9.78
N GLN A 54 5.40 5.96 9.01
CA GLN A 54 4.50 6.92 8.34
C GLN A 54 4.06 6.44 6.95
N THR A 55 4.57 5.31 6.45
CA THR A 55 4.19 4.79 5.14
C THR A 55 2.71 4.42 5.14
N LYS A 56 1.98 4.92 4.15
CA LYS A 56 0.59 4.51 3.91
C LYS A 56 0.58 3.24 3.08
N ILE A 57 0.08 2.17 3.65
CA ILE A 57 0.05 0.86 3.01
C ILE A 57 -1.38 0.42 2.74
N ILE A 58 -1.63 0.02 1.48
CA ILE A 58 -2.86 -0.64 1.06
C ILE A 58 -2.49 -2.02 0.52
N VAL A 59 -3.19 -3.04 0.99
CA VAL A 59 -3.03 -4.42 0.52
C VAL A 59 -4.23 -4.77 -0.35
N VAL A 60 -3.97 -5.11 -1.60
CA VAL A 60 -5.01 -5.57 -2.52
C VAL A 60 -4.87 -7.07 -2.71
N THR A 61 -5.96 -7.80 -2.46
CA THR A 61 -6.00 -9.25 -2.62
C THR A 61 -6.96 -9.68 -3.71
N HIS A 62 -6.58 -10.69 -4.49
CA HIS A 62 -7.48 -11.37 -5.45
C HIS A 62 -7.08 -12.83 -5.62
N ALA A 63 -7.80 -13.59 -6.43
CA ALA A 63 -7.60 -15.02 -6.63
C ALA A 63 -7.49 -15.77 -5.28
N ASN A 64 -6.47 -16.62 -5.08
CA ASN A 64 -6.27 -17.31 -3.80
C ASN A 64 -5.71 -16.38 -2.71
N GLY A 65 -5.20 -15.21 -3.06
CA GLY A 65 -4.73 -14.23 -2.09
C GLY A 65 -5.80 -13.71 -1.13
N VAL A 66 -7.08 -13.76 -1.52
CA VAL A 66 -8.19 -13.35 -0.65
C VAL A 66 -8.32 -14.21 0.62
N ASP A 67 -7.76 -15.42 0.61
CA ASP A 67 -7.85 -16.36 1.73
C ASP A 67 -7.18 -15.80 3.01
N ILE A 68 -6.18 -14.92 2.90
CA ILE A 68 -5.60 -14.26 4.08
C ILE A 68 -6.59 -13.38 4.84
N MET A 69 -7.70 -13.00 4.19
CA MET A 69 -8.75 -12.15 4.74
C MET A 69 -10.00 -12.95 5.18
N MET A 70 -10.01 -14.26 4.96
CA MET A 70 -11.15 -15.10 5.38
C MET A 70 -11.09 -15.40 6.87
N GLU A 71 -12.26 -15.36 7.51
CA GLU A 71 -12.39 -15.68 8.93
C GLU A 71 -11.95 -17.12 9.22
N GLY A 72 -11.12 -17.30 10.26
CA GLY A 72 -10.58 -18.61 10.65
C GLY A 72 -9.57 -19.23 9.69
N ALA A 73 -9.18 -18.54 8.61
CA ALA A 73 -8.19 -19.06 7.67
C ALA A 73 -6.77 -19.10 8.26
N LYS A 74 -6.05 -20.16 7.88
CA LYS A 74 -4.69 -20.45 8.38
C LYS A 74 -3.74 -20.74 7.24
N ASP A 75 -2.48 -20.41 7.46
CA ASP A 75 -1.40 -20.86 6.59
C ASP A 75 -1.30 -22.41 6.62
N LYS A 76 -1.34 -23.02 5.44
CA LYS A 76 -1.38 -24.47 5.32
C LYS A 76 -0.07 -25.16 5.75
N LYS A 77 1.06 -24.43 5.73
CA LYS A 77 2.38 -24.99 6.02
C LYS A 77 2.68 -25.07 7.51
N ASN A 78 2.21 -24.07 8.28
CA ASN A 78 2.56 -23.93 9.68
C ASN A 78 1.36 -23.74 10.62
N GLY A 79 0.13 -23.67 10.07
CA GLY A 79 -1.10 -23.52 10.84
C GLY A 79 -1.31 -22.15 11.48
N ILE A 80 -0.51 -21.14 11.12
CA ILE A 80 -0.63 -19.80 11.67
C ILE A 80 -1.92 -19.16 11.13
N GLU A 81 -2.75 -18.63 12.03
CA GLU A 81 -3.96 -17.88 11.66
C GLU A 81 -3.60 -16.52 11.07
N TYR A 82 -4.28 -16.16 9.98
CA TYR A 82 -4.07 -14.85 9.34
C TYR A 82 -4.74 -13.71 10.09
N ALA A 83 -5.93 -13.93 10.67
CA ALA A 83 -6.74 -12.88 11.28
C ALA A 83 -6.00 -12.06 12.36
N PRO A 84 -5.25 -12.66 13.32
CA PRO A 84 -4.49 -11.88 14.29
C PRO A 84 -3.39 -11.01 13.64
N LEU A 85 -2.72 -11.51 12.60
CA LEU A 85 -1.67 -10.78 11.88
C LEU A 85 -2.25 -9.61 11.09
N VAL A 86 -3.37 -9.83 10.40
CA VAL A 86 -4.12 -8.80 9.68
C VAL A 86 -4.61 -7.73 10.66
N GLY A 87 -5.21 -8.13 11.78
CA GLY A 87 -5.70 -7.23 12.82
C GLY A 87 -4.61 -6.33 13.39
N ALA A 88 -3.43 -6.89 13.67
CA ALA A 88 -2.27 -6.13 14.14
C ALA A 88 -1.79 -5.09 13.11
N LEU A 89 -1.85 -5.40 11.81
CA LEU A 89 -1.50 -4.46 10.74
C LEU A 89 -2.59 -3.39 10.54
N LYS A 90 -3.87 -3.77 10.62
CA LYS A 90 -4.99 -2.83 10.56
C LYS A 90 -4.90 -1.80 11.70
N SER A 91 -4.53 -2.20 12.90
CA SER A 91 -4.33 -1.28 14.03
C SER A 91 -3.17 -0.29 13.82
N ARG A 92 -2.27 -0.57 12.87
CA ARG A 92 -1.20 0.32 12.40
C ARG A 92 -1.59 1.15 11.17
N GLY A 93 -2.86 1.13 10.77
CA GLY A 93 -3.37 1.92 9.65
C GLY A 93 -3.28 1.25 8.27
N VAL A 94 -2.90 -0.04 8.20
CA VAL A 94 -2.92 -0.78 6.93
C VAL A 94 -4.36 -1.06 6.51
N ARG A 95 -4.69 -0.76 5.27
CA ARG A 95 -5.98 -1.10 4.65
C ARG A 95 -5.85 -2.37 3.83
N PHE A 96 -6.88 -3.21 3.90
CA PHE A 96 -6.96 -4.45 3.13
C PHE A 96 -8.20 -4.43 2.25
N GLU A 97 -8.00 -4.58 0.93
CA GLU A 97 -9.06 -4.59 -0.06
C GLU A 97 -9.14 -5.97 -0.75
N VAL A 98 -10.33 -6.53 -0.80
CA VAL A 98 -10.64 -7.85 -1.38
C VAL A 98 -11.40 -7.68 -2.70
N CYS A 99 -10.98 -8.40 -3.73
CA CYS A 99 -11.54 -8.37 -5.08
C CYS A 99 -12.93 -9.04 -5.15
N GLU A 100 -13.96 -8.29 -5.51
CA GLU A 100 -15.33 -8.80 -5.65
C GLU A 100 -15.50 -9.77 -6.83
N ILE A 101 -14.71 -9.62 -7.92
CA ILE A 101 -14.68 -10.60 -9.01
C ILE A 101 -14.24 -11.98 -8.49
N THR A 102 -13.25 -11.99 -7.59
CA THR A 102 -12.82 -13.24 -6.94
C THR A 102 -13.95 -13.86 -6.10
N LEU A 103 -14.67 -13.06 -5.32
CA LEU A 103 -15.80 -13.55 -4.54
C LEU A 103 -16.82 -14.23 -5.46
N LYS A 104 -17.20 -13.56 -6.55
CA LYS A 104 -18.14 -14.08 -7.54
C LYS A 104 -17.65 -15.39 -8.15
N ASN A 105 -16.41 -15.46 -8.60
CA ASN A 105 -15.86 -16.63 -9.27
C ASN A 105 -15.70 -17.85 -8.36
N ARG A 106 -15.46 -17.61 -7.06
CA ARG A 106 -15.28 -18.65 -6.04
C ARG A 106 -16.55 -18.90 -5.21
N ASN A 107 -17.65 -18.21 -5.52
CA ASN A 107 -18.92 -18.28 -4.79
C ASN A 107 -18.74 -17.98 -3.29
N LEU A 108 -17.89 -16.97 -2.97
CA LEU A 108 -17.65 -16.51 -1.60
C LEU A 108 -18.59 -15.37 -1.25
N LYS A 109 -18.99 -15.30 0.03
CA LYS A 109 -19.84 -14.23 0.58
C LYS A 109 -19.02 -13.27 1.44
N LYS A 110 -19.43 -12.01 1.51
CA LYS A 110 -18.73 -10.98 2.30
C LYS A 110 -18.68 -11.27 3.80
N ASP A 111 -19.68 -11.98 4.33
CA ASP A 111 -19.75 -12.37 5.73
C ASP A 111 -18.77 -13.49 6.15
N GLN A 112 -18.04 -14.05 5.18
CA GLN A 112 -16.97 -15.02 5.43
C GLN A 112 -15.60 -14.35 5.67
N PHE A 113 -15.54 -13.04 5.60
CA PHE A 113 -14.29 -12.27 5.73
C PHE A 113 -14.19 -11.60 7.10
N ILE A 114 -12.94 -11.34 7.51
CA ILE A 114 -12.62 -10.62 8.74
C ILE A 114 -13.40 -9.30 8.79
N LEU A 115 -13.89 -8.93 9.97
CA LEU A 115 -14.64 -7.71 10.18
C LEU A 115 -13.88 -6.47 9.65
N ASP A 116 -14.63 -5.52 9.11
CA ASP A 116 -14.10 -4.29 8.50
C ASP A 116 -13.14 -4.53 7.30
N THR A 117 -13.37 -5.62 6.55
CA THR A 117 -12.71 -5.83 5.27
C THR A 117 -13.29 -4.91 4.21
N ASP A 118 -12.43 -4.16 3.53
CA ASP A 118 -12.83 -3.37 2.36
C ASP A 118 -12.95 -4.27 1.12
N PHE A 119 -13.87 -3.92 0.22
CA PHE A 119 -14.07 -4.65 -1.03
C PHE A 119 -13.89 -3.71 -2.21
N THR A 120 -13.24 -4.22 -3.27
CA THR A 120 -13.04 -3.47 -4.52
C THR A 120 -13.61 -4.27 -5.70
N PRO A 121 -14.25 -3.63 -6.67
CA PRO A 121 -14.85 -4.33 -7.83
C PRO A 121 -13.86 -5.25 -8.55
N SER A 122 -12.62 -4.82 -8.76
CA SER A 122 -11.55 -5.61 -9.40
C SER A 122 -10.21 -5.33 -8.74
N GLY A 123 -9.58 -6.35 -8.17
CA GLY A 123 -8.25 -6.21 -7.56
C GLY A 123 -7.18 -5.79 -8.56
N VAL A 124 -7.21 -6.33 -9.78
CA VAL A 124 -6.23 -6.00 -10.84
C VAL A 124 -6.36 -4.54 -11.29
N VAL A 125 -7.58 -4.08 -11.53
CA VAL A 125 -7.83 -2.66 -11.87
C VAL A 125 -7.39 -1.77 -10.72
N ARG A 126 -7.73 -2.15 -9.49
CA ARG A 126 -7.38 -1.37 -8.29
C ARG A 126 -5.86 -1.20 -8.12
N VAL A 127 -5.09 -2.25 -8.35
CA VAL A 127 -3.61 -2.18 -8.33
C VAL A 127 -3.10 -1.23 -9.43
N ALA A 128 -3.66 -1.31 -10.64
CA ALA A 128 -3.28 -0.43 -11.75
C ALA A 128 -3.59 1.04 -11.43
N ASP A 129 -4.77 1.32 -10.85
CA ASP A 129 -5.18 2.68 -10.47
C ASP A 129 -4.26 3.26 -9.39
N PHE A 130 -3.88 2.48 -8.39
CA PHE A 130 -2.93 2.92 -7.37
C PHE A 130 -1.59 3.32 -7.98
N GLN A 131 -1.09 2.55 -8.95
CA GLN A 131 0.18 2.85 -9.60
C GLN A 131 0.08 4.05 -10.56
N TYR A 132 -0.93 4.05 -11.43
CA TYR A 132 -1.03 5.03 -12.51
C TYR A 132 -1.60 6.37 -12.04
N GLN A 133 -2.71 6.35 -11.30
CA GLN A 133 -3.42 7.58 -10.90
C GLN A 133 -2.89 8.16 -9.58
N ASN A 134 -2.52 7.29 -8.64
CA ASN A 134 -2.13 7.69 -7.29
C ASN A 134 -0.62 7.65 -7.05
N HIS A 135 0.17 7.15 -8.01
CA HIS A 135 1.63 7.06 -7.95
C HIS A 135 2.18 6.24 -6.78
N PHE A 136 1.44 5.24 -6.34
CA PHE A 136 1.88 4.32 -5.29
C PHE A 136 3.04 3.45 -5.77
N ALA A 137 4.02 3.24 -4.91
CA ALA A 137 4.99 2.18 -5.12
C ALA A 137 4.30 0.80 -5.09
N TYR A 138 4.74 -0.13 -5.95
CA TYR A 138 4.16 -1.47 -6.03
C TYR A 138 5.10 -2.51 -5.43
N ILE A 139 4.56 -3.37 -4.56
CA ILE A 139 5.29 -4.50 -3.99
C ILE A 139 4.46 -5.77 -4.12
N LYS A 140 5.07 -6.79 -4.72
CA LYS A 140 4.56 -8.17 -4.73
C LYS A 140 5.47 -9.03 -3.85
N PRO A 141 4.98 -9.54 -2.70
CA PRO A 141 5.80 -10.30 -1.76
C PRO A 141 6.20 -11.67 -2.27
#